data_4dcc8e77700509a85ab4f829460ee667
#
_entry.id   4dcc8e77700509a85ab4f829460ee667
#
_cell.length_a   1.000
_cell.length_b   1.000
_cell.length_c   1.000
_cell.angle_alpha   90.00
_cell.angle_beta   90.00
_cell.angle_gamma   90.00
#
_symmetry.space_group_name_H-M   'P 1'
#
loop_
_entity.id
_entity.type
_entity.pdbx_description
1 polymer ?
#
loop_
_entity_poly.entity_id
_entity_poly.type
_entity_poly.pdbx_seq_one_letter_code
_entity_poly.pdbx_strand_id
1 'polypeptide(L)'
;NIEKIKNHIDTQRKLENESKTKIKSSDIELKKLTVQKIEINTKINNINTEISTIKTFLTDQEENSLEKNIALLQNLESPIASVLGEALSAPILKNNDSDKDHFWIEKFENKSNLVKLPSNIKPITDKIKNSKILLYSLQGVGLVKSEKDAYELQKKLLFGQSLTTLKGGLWRWDGYVQKPGAKNSYAKRLILRKELNDLQKELTKNIGSLKKINEKLKIEESSIH
;
A
#
# COMPACT_ATOMS: atom_id res chain seq x y z
N ASN A 1 58.50 45.40 18.73
CA ASN A 1 58.02 44.29 19.58
C ASN A 1 56.54 44.48 20.06
N ILE A 2 56.12 45.65 20.51
CA ILE A 2 54.78 45.94 21.03
C ILE A 2 53.70 45.79 19.89
N GLU A 3 53.97 46.29 18.69
CA GLU A 3 53.05 46.26 17.59
C GLU A 3 52.76 44.80 17.07
N LYS A 4 53.79 43.95 17.09
CA LYS A 4 53.66 42.52 16.77
C LYS A 4 52.77 41.80 17.83
N ILE A 5 52.90 42.14 19.09
CA ILE A 5 52.08 41.58 20.16
C ILE A 5 50.62 42.05 20.04
N LYS A 6 50.39 43.32 19.71
CA LYS A 6 49.08 43.90 19.52
C LYS A 6 48.36 43.22 18.33
N ASN A 7 49.03 43.09 17.20
CA ASN A 7 48.51 42.39 16.01
C ASN A 7 48.21 40.91 16.33
N HIS A 8 49.02 40.26 17.14
CA HIS A 8 48.78 38.87 17.55
C HIS A 8 47.55 38.75 18.44
N ILE A 9 47.37 39.66 19.44
CA ILE A 9 46.21 39.71 20.27
C ILE A 9 44.93 39.96 19.46
N ASP A 10 44.96 40.90 18.53
CA ASP A 10 43.79 41.20 17.69
C ASP A 10 43.42 40.01 16.77
N THR A 11 44.42 39.31 16.24
CA THR A 11 44.21 38.07 15.48
C THR A 11 43.58 36.97 16.34
N GLN A 12 44.09 36.76 17.55
CA GLN A 12 43.55 35.78 18.51
C GLN A 12 42.09 36.12 18.93
N ARG A 13 41.79 37.38 19.18
CA ARG A 13 40.42 37.83 19.50
C ARG A 13 39.44 37.60 18.36
N LYS A 14 39.91 37.81 17.12
CA LYS A 14 39.10 37.53 15.91
C LYS A 14 38.78 36.05 15.77
N LEU A 15 39.81 35.19 15.91
CA LEU A 15 39.65 33.74 15.90
C LEU A 15 38.70 33.23 17.01
N GLU A 16 38.84 33.78 18.22
CA GLU A 16 37.98 33.44 19.33
C GLU A 16 36.51 33.82 19.08
N ASN A 17 36.27 35.02 18.52
CA ASN A 17 34.91 35.45 18.15
C ASN A 17 34.32 34.59 17.01
N GLU A 18 35.11 34.24 15.99
CA GLU A 18 34.70 33.34 14.93
C GLU A 18 34.34 31.95 15.47
N SER A 19 35.14 31.41 16.39
CA SER A 19 34.88 30.13 17.05
C SER A 19 33.63 30.18 17.92
N LYS A 20 33.42 31.25 18.68
CA LYS A 20 32.20 31.44 19.48
C LYS A 20 30.94 31.52 18.63
N THR A 21 31.01 32.19 17.49
CA THR A 21 29.88 32.28 16.58
C THR A 21 29.57 30.92 15.91
N LYS A 22 30.59 30.16 15.50
CA LYS A 22 30.43 28.79 14.99
C LYS A 22 29.79 27.87 16.02
N ILE A 23 30.30 27.85 17.26
CA ILE A 23 29.71 27.02 18.32
C ILE A 23 28.23 27.35 18.53
N LYS A 24 27.88 28.65 18.61
CA LYS A 24 26.48 29.05 18.75
C LYS A 24 25.58 28.57 17.55
N SER A 25 26.08 28.66 16.34
CA SER A 25 25.35 28.20 15.18
C SER A 25 25.16 26.68 15.18
N SER A 26 26.19 25.92 15.53
CA SER A 26 26.11 24.46 15.67
C SER A 26 25.18 24.03 16.79
N ASP A 27 25.17 24.72 17.94
CA ASP A 27 24.23 24.46 19.05
C ASP A 27 22.76 24.64 18.61
N ILE A 28 22.48 25.67 17.82
CA ILE A 28 21.14 25.91 17.27
C ILE A 28 20.73 24.78 16.32
N GLU A 29 21.62 24.38 15.42
CA GLU A 29 21.34 23.32 14.45
C GLU A 29 21.20 21.94 15.16
N LEU A 30 22.03 21.65 16.17
CA LEU A 30 21.88 20.45 17.00
C LEU A 30 20.52 20.37 17.68
N LYS A 31 20.06 21.47 18.29
CA LYS A 31 18.73 21.51 18.91
C LYS A 31 17.63 21.23 17.87
N LYS A 32 17.71 21.85 16.71
CA LYS A 32 16.75 21.66 15.59
C LYS A 32 16.74 20.21 15.10
N LEU A 33 17.91 19.62 14.85
CA LEU A 33 18.04 18.23 14.41
C LEU A 33 17.53 17.26 15.49
N THR A 34 17.76 17.56 16.77
CA THR A 34 17.25 16.75 17.88
C THR A 34 15.72 16.76 17.93
N VAL A 35 15.07 17.91 17.74
CA VAL A 35 13.61 18.00 17.65
C VAL A 35 13.09 17.20 16.47
N GLN A 36 13.70 17.35 15.28
CA GLN A 36 13.32 16.59 14.10
C GLN A 36 13.49 15.06 14.31
N LYS A 37 14.54 14.64 15.00
CA LYS A 37 14.76 13.23 15.38
C LYS A 37 13.64 12.70 16.26
N ILE A 38 13.21 13.46 17.26
CA ILE A 38 12.10 13.09 18.16
C ILE A 38 10.79 12.96 17.36
N GLU A 39 10.48 13.93 16.51
CA GLU A 39 9.27 13.90 15.68
C GLU A 39 9.24 12.68 14.76
N ILE A 40 10.35 12.36 14.09
CA ILE A 40 10.43 11.20 13.22
C ILE A 40 10.33 9.90 14.00
N ASN A 41 10.97 9.77 15.17
CA ASN A 41 10.84 8.60 16.02
C ASN A 41 9.41 8.39 16.49
N THR A 42 8.70 9.45 16.84
CA THR A 42 7.27 9.38 17.21
C THR A 42 6.43 8.88 16.04
N LYS A 43 6.67 9.37 14.81
CA LYS A 43 6.00 8.87 13.61
C LYS A 43 6.28 7.38 13.37
N ILE A 44 7.54 6.97 13.47
CA ILE A 44 7.94 5.56 13.33
C ILE A 44 7.22 4.68 14.33
N ASN A 45 7.13 5.08 15.60
CA ASN A 45 6.45 4.33 16.65
C ASN A 45 4.95 4.20 16.37
N ASN A 46 4.29 5.28 15.95
CA ASN A 46 2.87 5.27 15.59
C ASN A 46 2.61 4.31 14.41
N ILE A 47 3.39 4.42 13.35
CA ILE A 47 3.28 3.54 12.17
C ILE A 47 3.50 2.08 12.57
N ASN A 48 4.47 1.77 13.43
CA ASN A 48 4.71 0.40 13.89
C ASN A 48 3.51 -0.14 14.71
N THR A 49 2.87 0.69 15.50
CA THR A 49 1.66 0.31 16.26
C THR A 49 0.50 0.01 15.31
N GLU A 50 0.27 0.86 14.31
CA GLU A 50 -0.75 0.63 13.28
C GLU A 50 -0.48 -0.64 12.48
N ILE A 51 0.75 -0.85 12.03
CA ILE A 51 1.18 -2.09 11.35
C ILE A 51 0.92 -3.32 12.22
N SER A 52 1.25 -3.26 13.51
CA SER A 52 1.00 -4.36 14.45
C SER A 52 -0.50 -4.66 14.58
N THR A 53 -1.32 -3.63 14.72
CA THR A 53 -2.79 -3.75 14.80
C THR A 53 -3.35 -4.38 13.54
N ILE A 54 -2.97 -3.90 12.35
CA ILE A 54 -3.44 -4.47 11.09
C ILE A 54 -3.00 -5.93 10.94
N LYS A 55 -1.77 -6.26 11.30
CA LYS A 55 -1.28 -7.64 11.25
C LYS A 55 -2.09 -8.59 12.13
N THR A 56 -2.57 -8.18 13.29
CA THR A 56 -3.42 -9.04 14.14
C THR A 56 -4.76 -9.36 13.48
N PHE A 57 -5.30 -8.49 12.64
CA PHE A 57 -6.51 -8.76 11.86
C PHE A 57 -6.27 -9.66 10.63
N LEU A 58 -5.02 -9.81 10.21
CA LEU A 58 -4.64 -10.54 8.99
C LEU A 58 -3.96 -11.90 9.28
N THR A 59 -3.94 -12.37 10.54
CA THR A 59 -3.10 -13.50 10.99
C THR A 59 -3.49 -14.90 10.51
N ASP A 60 -4.72 -15.12 10.04
CA ASP A 60 -5.24 -16.47 9.78
C ASP A 60 -5.16 -16.92 8.31
N GLN A 61 -4.13 -16.51 7.55
CA GLN A 61 -4.15 -16.75 6.11
C GLN A 61 -2.92 -17.47 5.57
N GLU A 62 -3.19 -18.32 4.56
CA GLU A 62 -2.19 -19.00 3.75
C GLU A 62 -1.15 -18.01 3.20
N GLU A 63 0.13 -18.36 3.29
CA GLU A 63 1.24 -17.47 2.93
C GLU A 63 1.20 -17.02 1.46
N ASN A 64 0.73 -17.89 0.56
CA ASN A 64 0.66 -17.65 -0.88
C ASN A 64 -0.79 -17.45 -1.38
N SER A 65 -1.68 -16.87 -0.59
CA SER A 65 -3.06 -16.62 -1.01
C SER A 65 -3.17 -15.60 -2.15
N LEU A 66 -4.21 -15.75 -2.99
CA LEU A 66 -4.46 -14.82 -4.09
C LEU A 66 -4.56 -13.37 -3.61
N GLU A 67 -5.20 -13.12 -2.47
CA GLU A 67 -5.35 -11.76 -1.91
C GLU A 67 -4.03 -11.09 -1.53
N LYS A 68 -2.99 -11.87 -1.13
CA LYS A 68 -1.64 -11.32 -0.89
C LYS A 68 -0.95 -10.89 -2.18
N ASN A 69 -1.25 -11.58 -3.27
CA ASN A 69 -0.65 -11.35 -4.58
C ASN A 69 -1.41 -10.30 -5.43
N ILE A 70 -2.64 -9.96 -5.04
CA ILE A 70 -3.44 -8.91 -5.69
C ILE A 70 -3.01 -7.50 -5.23
N ALA A 71 -2.10 -7.39 -4.31
CA ALA A 71 -1.67 -6.12 -3.77
C ALA A 71 -1.59 -5.05 -4.88
N LEU A 72 -2.44 -4.00 -4.77
CA LEU A 72 -2.28 -2.73 -5.49
C LEU A 72 -3.23 -2.41 -6.66
N LEU A 73 -4.38 -3.05 -6.76
CA LEU A 73 -5.41 -2.56 -7.66
C LEU A 73 -6.23 -1.46 -6.96
N GLN A 74 -5.79 -0.21 -7.09
CA GLN A 74 -6.46 0.92 -6.45
C GLN A 74 -7.95 0.97 -6.79
N ASN A 75 -8.78 1.05 -5.75
CA ASN A 75 -10.24 1.15 -5.82
C ASN A 75 -10.95 -0.08 -6.43
N LEU A 76 -10.29 -1.23 -6.53
CA LEU A 76 -10.89 -2.48 -6.99
C LEU A 76 -11.03 -3.53 -5.88
N GLU A 77 -10.66 -3.21 -4.65
CA GLU A 77 -10.72 -4.11 -3.50
C GLU A 77 -12.17 -4.63 -3.28
N SER A 78 -13.13 -3.71 -3.21
CA SER A 78 -14.53 -4.07 -2.99
C SER A 78 -15.17 -4.82 -4.15
N PRO A 79 -15.04 -4.40 -5.42
CA PRO A 79 -15.59 -5.15 -6.54
C PRO A 79 -14.96 -6.53 -6.72
N ILE A 80 -13.65 -6.68 -6.56
CA ILE A 80 -12.97 -7.98 -6.67
C ILE A 80 -13.43 -8.91 -5.53
N ALA A 81 -13.48 -8.40 -4.31
CA ALA A 81 -13.96 -9.18 -3.16
C ALA A 81 -15.42 -9.62 -3.28
N SER A 82 -16.28 -8.81 -3.90
CA SER A 82 -17.67 -9.17 -4.13
C SER A 82 -17.82 -10.31 -5.14
N VAL A 83 -16.95 -10.35 -6.15
CA VAL A 83 -16.98 -11.37 -7.21
C VAL A 83 -16.32 -12.66 -6.76
N LEU A 84 -15.12 -12.59 -6.19
CA LEU A 84 -14.31 -13.77 -5.88
C LEU A 84 -14.59 -14.35 -4.48
N GLY A 85 -15.02 -13.50 -3.53
CA GLY A 85 -15.34 -13.96 -2.18
C GLY A 85 -14.23 -14.80 -1.54
N GLU A 86 -14.59 -15.99 -1.08
CA GLU A 86 -13.70 -16.93 -0.41
C GLU A 86 -12.49 -17.34 -1.28
N ALA A 87 -12.65 -17.42 -2.59
CA ALA A 87 -11.57 -17.78 -3.50
C ALA A 87 -10.34 -16.84 -3.40
N LEU A 88 -10.49 -15.65 -2.82
CA LEU A 88 -9.37 -14.76 -2.53
C LEU A 88 -8.41 -15.31 -1.47
N SER A 89 -8.90 -16.08 -0.50
CA SER A 89 -8.07 -16.68 0.53
C SER A 89 -7.30 -17.91 0.06
N ALA A 90 -7.69 -18.50 -1.08
CA ALA A 90 -7.07 -19.68 -1.64
C ALA A 90 -5.62 -19.43 -2.06
N PRO A 91 -4.69 -20.37 -1.76
CA PRO A 91 -3.30 -20.28 -2.18
C PRO A 91 -3.15 -20.47 -3.70
N ILE A 92 -2.07 -19.92 -4.25
CA ILE A 92 -1.68 -20.12 -5.65
C ILE A 92 -0.62 -21.23 -5.70
N LEU A 93 -0.91 -22.29 -6.41
CA LEU A 93 -0.05 -23.46 -6.54
C LEU A 93 0.39 -23.69 -7.99
N LYS A 94 1.57 -24.29 -8.16
CA LYS A 94 2.11 -24.61 -9.48
C LYS A 94 1.45 -25.83 -10.12
N ASN A 95 1.03 -26.77 -9.30
CA ASN A 95 0.47 -28.06 -9.70
C ASN A 95 -0.84 -28.33 -8.98
N ASN A 96 -1.62 -29.32 -9.51
CA ASN A 96 -2.86 -29.81 -8.89
C ASN A 96 -2.59 -30.84 -7.77
N ASP A 97 -1.32 -31.21 -7.56
CA ASP A 97 -0.93 -32.18 -6.51
C ASP A 97 -0.79 -31.43 -5.18
N SER A 98 -1.86 -31.39 -4.41
CA SER A 98 -1.94 -30.65 -3.16
C SER A 98 -2.96 -31.26 -2.21
N ASP A 99 -2.62 -31.31 -0.94
CA ASP A 99 -3.54 -31.66 0.17
C ASP A 99 -4.50 -30.50 0.54
N LYS A 100 -4.51 -29.39 -0.22
CA LYS A 100 -5.40 -28.25 0.02
C LYS A 100 -6.78 -28.47 -0.55
N ASP A 101 -7.81 -28.19 0.22
CA ASP A 101 -9.21 -28.32 -0.21
C ASP A 101 -9.58 -27.36 -1.35
N HIS A 102 -8.92 -26.20 -1.45
CA HIS A 102 -9.13 -25.20 -2.49
C HIS A 102 -7.85 -24.44 -2.79
N PHE A 103 -7.58 -24.19 -4.07
CA PHE A 103 -6.38 -23.48 -4.53
C PHE A 103 -6.55 -22.94 -5.95
N TRP A 104 -5.68 -22.00 -6.33
CA TRP A 104 -5.53 -21.51 -7.68
C TRP A 104 -4.37 -22.20 -8.39
N ILE A 105 -4.55 -22.57 -9.65
CA ILE A 105 -3.48 -23.09 -10.50
C ILE A 105 -2.78 -21.91 -11.18
N GLU A 106 -1.47 -21.72 -10.89
CA GLU A 106 -0.69 -20.57 -11.37
C GLU A 106 -0.70 -20.43 -12.90
N LYS A 107 -0.58 -21.55 -13.62
CA LYS A 107 -0.48 -21.62 -15.10
C LYS A 107 -1.71 -22.27 -15.72
N PHE A 108 -2.90 -21.91 -15.25
CA PHE A 108 -4.12 -22.37 -15.85
C PHE A 108 -4.35 -21.65 -17.19
N GLU A 109 -4.52 -22.41 -18.28
CA GLU A 109 -4.87 -21.88 -19.60
C GLU A 109 -6.25 -22.38 -20.01
N ASN A 110 -7.18 -21.46 -20.16
CA ASN A 110 -8.50 -21.75 -20.71
C ASN A 110 -8.58 -21.24 -22.14
N LYS A 111 -8.82 -22.12 -23.09
CA LYS A 111 -8.99 -21.79 -24.50
C LYS A 111 -10.44 -21.43 -24.86
N SER A 112 -11.35 -21.31 -23.89
CA SER A 112 -12.74 -20.97 -24.17
C SER A 112 -12.87 -19.56 -24.74
N ASN A 113 -13.72 -19.42 -25.77
CA ASN A 113 -14.07 -18.13 -26.34
C ASN A 113 -14.82 -17.30 -25.29
N LEU A 114 -14.29 -16.12 -24.97
CA LEU A 114 -14.92 -15.15 -24.10
C LEU A 114 -16.25 -14.69 -24.66
N VAL A 115 -17.31 -14.88 -23.92
CA VAL A 115 -18.61 -14.27 -24.25
C VAL A 115 -18.49 -12.76 -23.96
N LYS A 116 -18.63 -11.93 -24.99
CA LYS A 116 -18.59 -10.48 -24.87
C LYS A 116 -19.69 -9.99 -23.93
N LEU A 117 -19.31 -9.10 -23.00
CA LEU A 117 -20.27 -8.37 -22.18
C LEU A 117 -21.27 -7.59 -23.07
N PRO A 118 -22.50 -7.32 -22.58
CA PRO A 118 -23.44 -6.47 -23.29
C PRO A 118 -22.82 -5.12 -23.70
N SER A 119 -23.27 -4.58 -24.83
CA SER A 119 -22.75 -3.33 -25.38
C SER A 119 -22.68 -2.22 -24.36
N ASN A 120 -21.58 -1.45 -24.38
CA ASN A 120 -21.29 -0.33 -23.50
C ASN A 120 -20.84 -0.66 -22.05
N ILE A 121 -20.66 -1.93 -21.70
CA ILE A 121 -20.09 -2.33 -20.41
C ILE A 121 -18.59 -2.56 -20.58
N LYS A 122 -17.78 -1.84 -19.80
CA LYS A 122 -16.33 -2.06 -19.75
C LYS A 122 -16.03 -3.24 -18.81
N PRO A 123 -15.25 -4.23 -19.24
CA PRO A 123 -14.83 -5.30 -18.36
C PRO A 123 -13.94 -4.75 -17.24
N ILE A 124 -14.07 -5.31 -16.04
CA ILE A 124 -13.22 -4.91 -14.89
C ILE A 124 -11.75 -5.23 -15.19
N THR A 125 -11.48 -6.20 -16.04
CA THR A 125 -10.14 -6.63 -16.47
C THR A 125 -9.34 -5.53 -17.16
N ASP A 126 -9.98 -4.53 -17.76
CA ASP A 126 -9.30 -3.36 -18.35
C ASP A 126 -8.47 -2.57 -17.33
N LYS A 127 -8.82 -2.71 -16.04
CA LYS A 127 -8.13 -2.04 -14.94
C LYS A 127 -7.12 -2.94 -14.24
N ILE A 128 -7.02 -4.22 -14.62
CA ILE A 128 -6.16 -5.20 -14.00
C ILE A 128 -4.90 -5.39 -14.85
N LYS A 129 -3.74 -5.21 -14.23
CA LYS A 129 -2.44 -5.44 -14.85
C LYS A 129 -1.71 -6.55 -14.10
N ASN A 130 -1.01 -7.41 -14.83
CA ASN A 130 -0.04 -8.37 -14.29
C ASN A 130 -0.58 -9.53 -13.43
N SER A 131 -1.86 -9.92 -13.55
CA SER A 131 -2.36 -11.13 -12.91
C SER A 131 -3.19 -11.96 -13.88
N LYS A 132 -2.60 -13.05 -14.40
CA LYS A 132 -3.32 -13.97 -15.30
C LYS A 132 -4.56 -14.59 -14.62
N ILE A 133 -4.44 -14.99 -13.35
CA ILE A 133 -5.55 -15.57 -12.58
C ILE A 133 -6.73 -14.61 -12.54
N LEU A 134 -6.50 -13.34 -12.20
CA LEU A 134 -7.56 -12.34 -12.17
C LEU A 134 -8.12 -12.03 -13.55
N LEU A 135 -7.27 -11.98 -14.58
CA LEU A 135 -7.74 -11.78 -15.94
C LEU A 135 -8.70 -12.89 -16.36
N TYR A 136 -8.40 -14.14 -16.06
CA TYR A 136 -9.29 -15.26 -16.38
C TYR A 136 -10.54 -15.28 -15.51
N SER A 137 -10.42 -15.16 -14.19
CA SER A 137 -11.56 -15.27 -13.28
C SER A 137 -12.56 -14.11 -13.39
N LEU A 138 -12.13 -12.95 -13.88
CA LEU A 138 -12.95 -11.74 -13.96
C LEU A 138 -13.34 -11.35 -15.40
N GLN A 139 -13.08 -12.20 -16.38
CA GLN A 139 -13.37 -11.93 -17.79
C GLN A 139 -14.83 -11.58 -18.08
N GLY A 140 -15.76 -12.29 -17.45
CA GLY A 140 -17.21 -12.08 -17.60
C GLY A 140 -17.77 -11.00 -16.67
N VAL A 141 -16.92 -10.20 -16.04
CA VAL A 141 -17.32 -9.20 -15.03
C VAL A 141 -17.27 -7.80 -15.60
N GLY A 142 -18.42 -7.15 -15.68
CA GLY A 142 -18.55 -5.77 -16.14
C GLY A 142 -18.53 -4.78 -14.96
N LEU A 143 -17.86 -3.63 -15.14
CA LEU A 143 -17.86 -2.55 -14.18
C LEU A 143 -18.90 -1.49 -14.58
N VAL A 144 -19.88 -1.25 -13.71
CA VAL A 144 -20.95 -0.27 -13.92
C VAL A 144 -20.83 0.88 -12.89
N LYS A 145 -21.42 2.03 -13.27
CA LYS A 145 -21.31 3.25 -12.46
C LYS A 145 -22.31 3.31 -11.31
N SER A 146 -23.52 2.79 -11.53
CA SER A 146 -24.62 2.90 -10.56
C SER A 146 -25.37 1.59 -10.39
N GLU A 147 -26.11 1.47 -9.29
CA GLU A 147 -27.04 0.36 -9.04
C GLU A 147 -28.16 0.32 -10.09
N LYS A 148 -28.67 1.49 -10.50
CA LYS A 148 -29.72 1.60 -11.48
C LYS A 148 -29.29 0.95 -12.81
N ASP A 149 -28.09 1.33 -13.30
CA ASP A 149 -27.52 0.73 -14.52
C ASP A 149 -27.35 -0.78 -14.35
N ALA A 150 -26.92 -1.23 -13.18
CA ALA A 150 -26.73 -2.65 -12.90
C ALA A 150 -28.03 -3.44 -13.00
N TYR A 151 -29.13 -2.97 -12.42
CA TYR A 151 -30.43 -3.63 -12.50
C TYR A 151 -31.01 -3.66 -13.91
N GLU A 152 -30.82 -2.58 -14.68
CA GLU A 152 -31.27 -2.52 -16.07
C GLU A 152 -30.49 -3.50 -16.97
N LEU A 153 -29.18 -3.59 -16.74
CA LEU A 153 -28.29 -4.41 -17.55
C LEU A 153 -28.24 -5.88 -17.11
N GLN A 154 -28.59 -6.19 -15.84
CA GLN A 154 -28.61 -7.56 -15.32
C GLN A 154 -29.46 -8.49 -16.18
N LYS A 155 -30.62 -8.03 -16.68
CA LYS A 155 -31.51 -8.78 -17.54
C LYS A 155 -30.94 -9.19 -18.90
N LYS A 156 -29.82 -8.55 -19.29
CA LYS A 156 -29.10 -8.79 -20.56
C LYS A 156 -27.85 -9.65 -20.37
N LEU A 157 -27.55 -10.05 -19.14
CA LEU A 157 -26.39 -10.88 -18.86
C LEU A 157 -26.61 -12.30 -19.36
N LEU A 158 -25.55 -12.84 -19.95
CA LEU A 158 -25.48 -14.24 -20.36
C LEU A 158 -24.85 -15.08 -19.27
N PHE A 159 -24.97 -16.41 -19.43
CA PHE A 159 -24.39 -17.39 -18.52
C PHE A 159 -22.94 -17.06 -18.14
N GLY A 160 -22.65 -17.09 -16.83
CA GLY A 160 -21.32 -16.80 -16.28
C GLY A 160 -20.96 -15.32 -16.19
N GLN A 161 -21.81 -14.39 -16.68
CA GLN A 161 -21.55 -12.96 -16.59
C GLN A 161 -22.06 -12.36 -15.29
N SER A 162 -21.41 -11.27 -14.88
CA SER A 162 -21.85 -10.47 -13.75
C SER A 162 -21.48 -8.99 -13.92
N LEU A 163 -22.11 -8.14 -13.13
CA LEU A 163 -21.82 -6.71 -13.04
C LEU A 163 -21.39 -6.37 -11.62
N THR A 164 -20.46 -5.45 -11.49
CA THR A 164 -20.05 -4.93 -10.19
C THR A 164 -19.91 -3.42 -10.24
N THR A 165 -19.99 -2.79 -9.06
CA THR A 165 -19.72 -1.36 -8.85
C THR A 165 -18.46 -1.18 -8.02
N LEU A 166 -17.85 0.00 -8.06
CA LEU A 166 -16.68 0.33 -7.21
C LEU A 166 -16.96 0.20 -5.70
N LYS A 167 -18.24 0.30 -5.30
CA LYS A 167 -18.69 0.10 -3.92
C LYS A 167 -18.97 -1.37 -3.55
N GLY A 168 -18.61 -2.33 -4.42
CA GLY A 168 -18.76 -3.76 -4.16
C GLY A 168 -20.18 -4.30 -4.30
N GLY A 169 -21.06 -3.64 -5.05
CA GLY A 169 -22.30 -4.24 -5.50
C GLY A 169 -22.02 -5.33 -6.52
N LEU A 170 -22.83 -6.40 -6.55
CA LEU A 170 -22.70 -7.52 -7.48
C LEU A 170 -24.09 -7.91 -7.99
N TRP A 171 -24.24 -8.04 -9.30
CA TRP A 171 -25.42 -8.51 -10.01
C TRP A 171 -25.02 -9.62 -10.97
N ARG A 172 -25.55 -10.81 -10.76
CA ARG A 172 -25.20 -11.99 -11.56
C ARG A 172 -26.32 -12.32 -12.55
N TRP A 173 -25.94 -13.03 -13.60
CA TRP A 173 -26.82 -13.53 -14.65
C TRP A 173 -27.97 -14.42 -14.12
N ASP A 174 -27.75 -15.13 -13.01
CA ASP A 174 -28.70 -16.05 -12.38
C ASP A 174 -29.67 -15.35 -11.39
N GLY A 175 -29.69 -14.02 -11.36
CA GLY A 175 -30.58 -13.23 -10.50
C GLY A 175 -30.01 -12.91 -9.12
N TYR A 176 -28.84 -13.43 -8.73
CA TYR A 176 -28.23 -13.06 -7.45
C TYR A 176 -27.83 -11.58 -7.44
N VAL A 177 -28.14 -10.91 -6.33
CA VAL A 177 -27.80 -9.50 -6.10
C VAL A 177 -27.18 -9.32 -4.71
N GLN A 178 -26.02 -8.69 -4.67
CA GLN A 178 -25.43 -8.13 -3.47
C GLN A 178 -25.42 -6.59 -3.60
N LYS A 179 -26.05 -5.91 -2.67
CA LYS A 179 -26.07 -4.43 -2.70
C LYS A 179 -24.70 -3.83 -2.39
N PRO A 180 -24.39 -2.64 -2.93
CA PRO A 180 -23.18 -1.90 -2.58
C PRO A 180 -23.11 -1.65 -1.07
N GLY A 181 -21.91 -1.77 -0.50
CA GLY A 181 -21.69 -1.59 0.94
C GLY A 181 -22.14 -2.75 1.82
N ALA A 182 -22.60 -3.87 1.23
CA ALA A 182 -22.86 -5.09 2.00
C ALA A 182 -21.59 -5.51 2.77
N LYS A 183 -21.75 -6.00 3.99
CA LYS A 183 -20.63 -6.47 4.82
C LYS A 183 -19.86 -7.56 4.07
N ASN A 184 -18.63 -7.28 3.72
CA ASN A 184 -17.74 -8.19 3.02
C ASN A 184 -16.38 -8.22 3.73
N SER A 185 -16.11 -9.31 4.45
CA SER A 185 -14.87 -9.48 5.20
C SER A 185 -13.65 -9.53 4.28
N TYR A 186 -13.79 -10.06 3.08
CA TYR A 186 -12.70 -10.12 2.09
C TYR A 186 -12.35 -8.73 1.56
N ALA A 187 -13.35 -7.88 1.30
CA ALA A 187 -13.11 -6.49 0.93
C ALA A 187 -12.36 -5.73 2.03
N LYS A 188 -12.78 -5.91 3.31
CA LYS A 188 -12.10 -5.30 4.45
C LYS A 188 -10.63 -5.75 4.53
N ARG A 189 -10.36 -7.05 4.34
CA ARG A 189 -8.99 -7.58 4.35
C ARG A 189 -8.13 -7.00 3.23
N LEU A 190 -8.65 -6.91 2.00
CA LEU A 190 -7.91 -6.30 0.89
C LEU A 190 -7.58 -4.83 1.15
N ILE A 191 -8.50 -4.06 1.74
CA ILE A 191 -8.27 -2.68 2.15
C ILE A 191 -7.16 -2.61 3.21
N LEU A 192 -7.22 -3.44 4.26
CA LEU A 192 -6.20 -3.50 5.30
C LEU A 192 -4.82 -3.91 4.75
N ARG A 193 -4.76 -4.82 3.77
CA ARG A 193 -3.50 -5.19 3.11
C ARG A 193 -2.89 -4.03 2.35
N LYS A 194 -3.71 -3.27 1.64
CA LYS A 194 -3.25 -2.07 0.95
C LYS A 194 -2.68 -1.06 1.95
N GLU A 195 -3.44 -0.77 3.00
CA GLU A 195 -3.02 0.12 4.08
C GLU A 195 -1.70 -0.33 4.72
N LEU A 196 -1.56 -1.63 4.99
CA LEU A 196 -0.31 -2.21 5.48
C LEU A 196 0.88 -1.95 4.54
N ASN A 197 0.69 -2.14 3.23
CA ASN A 197 1.73 -1.85 2.24
C ASN A 197 2.12 -0.37 2.21
N ASP A 198 1.14 0.53 2.30
CA ASP A 198 1.38 1.97 2.27
C ASP A 198 2.12 2.42 3.55
N LEU A 199 1.71 1.91 4.73
CA LEU A 199 2.41 2.15 6.00
C LEU A 199 3.85 1.60 5.98
N GLN A 200 4.10 0.44 5.38
CA GLN A 200 5.45 -0.12 5.26
C GLN A 200 6.36 0.76 4.38
N LYS A 201 5.83 1.32 3.30
CA LYS A 201 6.58 2.27 2.45
C LYS A 201 6.89 3.56 3.22
N GLU A 202 5.90 4.08 3.96
CA GLU A 202 6.07 5.26 4.78
C GLU A 202 7.10 5.03 5.90
N LEU A 203 7.05 3.88 6.56
CA LEU A 203 8.02 3.46 7.56
C LEU A 203 9.45 3.46 6.98
N THR A 204 9.63 2.85 5.81
CA THR A 204 10.93 2.81 5.13
C THR A 204 11.46 4.21 4.82
N LYS A 205 10.59 5.12 4.38
CA LYS A 205 10.95 6.52 4.12
C LYS A 205 11.37 7.24 5.42
N ASN A 206 10.62 7.06 6.50
CA ASN A 206 10.92 7.68 7.80
C ASN A 206 12.24 7.16 8.41
N ILE A 207 12.50 5.86 8.30
CA ILE A 207 13.78 5.25 8.71
C ILE A 207 14.95 5.86 7.91
N GLY A 208 14.79 6.03 6.58
CA GLY A 208 15.78 6.70 5.75
C GLY A 208 16.03 8.15 6.15
N SER A 209 14.98 8.88 6.52
CA SER A 209 15.09 10.25 7.03
C SER A 209 15.80 10.31 8.38
N LEU A 210 15.48 9.40 9.28
CA LEU A 210 16.12 9.27 10.59
C LEU A 210 17.65 9.02 10.46
N LYS A 211 18.04 8.14 9.53
CA LYS A 211 19.45 7.88 9.23
C LYS A 211 20.18 9.15 8.81
N LYS A 212 19.60 9.93 7.88
CA LYS A 212 20.19 11.21 7.44
C LYS A 212 20.32 12.23 8.59
N ILE A 213 19.35 12.31 9.48
CA ILE A 213 19.42 13.21 10.65
C ILE A 213 20.52 12.75 11.60
N ASN A 214 20.63 11.45 11.87
CA ASN A 214 21.69 10.94 12.74
C ASN A 214 23.08 11.18 12.14
N GLU A 215 23.26 11.11 10.84
CA GLU A 215 24.52 11.45 10.15
C GLU A 215 24.84 12.94 10.33
N LYS A 216 23.85 13.83 10.15
CA LYS A 216 24.04 15.28 10.37
C LYS A 216 24.37 15.61 11.84
N LEU A 217 23.68 14.97 12.79
CA LEU A 217 23.97 15.13 14.21
C LEU A 217 25.43 14.80 14.53
N LYS A 218 25.94 13.67 14.01
CA LYS A 218 27.36 13.29 14.20
C LYS A 218 28.32 14.29 13.61
N ILE A 219 28.03 14.89 12.46
CA ILE A 219 28.87 15.91 11.83
C ILE A 219 28.89 17.17 12.70
N GLU A 220 27.72 17.64 13.14
CA GLU A 220 27.62 18.84 13.98
C GLU A 220 28.30 18.64 15.35
N GLU A 221 28.10 17.49 15.99
CA GLU A 221 28.79 17.14 17.25
C GLU A 221 30.30 17.14 17.09
N SER A 222 30.82 16.60 15.96
CA SER A 222 32.26 16.57 15.69
C SER A 222 32.85 17.95 15.32
N SER A 223 32.00 18.91 14.93
CA SER A 223 32.43 20.27 14.58
C SER A 223 32.63 21.19 15.81
N ILE A 224 32.14 20.76 16.97
CA ILE A 224 32.25 21.51 18.25
C ILE A 224 33.48 21.07 19.04
N HIS A 225 34.03 19.90 18.80
CA HIS A 225 35.25 19.38 19.41
C HIS A 225 36.48 19.72 18.57
#